data_b7e8f870e6784a0fd34c7e15b28f6f15
#
_entry.id   b7e8f870e6784a0fd34c7e15b28f6f15
#
_cell.length_a   1.000
_cell.length_b   1.000
_cell.length_c   1.000
_cell.angle_alpha   90.00
_cell.angle_beta   90.00
_cell.angle_gamma   90.00
#
_symmetry.space_group_name_H-M   'P 1'
#
loop_
_entity.id
_entity.type
_entity.pdbx_description
1 polymer ?
#
loop_
_entity_poly.entity_id
_entity_poly.type
_entity_poly.pdbx_seq_one_letter_code
_entity_poly.pdbx_strand_id
1 'polypeptide(L)'
;MQKQSAGIAGDGSKQQTPTTGAAALQPAVPVTSVHRVEADGIRIFYREAGDLAAPVVLLLHGFPTSSFMFRDLIPRLAGHYRVIAPDLPGFGFTEVPEGRKYTYTFDALAGTLEEFTAALDLTRYAIYVFDYGAPAGFRLATRHPERVTAIISQNGNAYEEGLGDAWGPIRQYWAKPTEENREVLRQNILTLETTRWQYTHGVANPDEIAPESYTLDAALLERPGNKEIQLDLFLDYASNVKLYPKFQEYFRQSKPPLLAIWGKNDPFFIPAGAEAFRKDIPNAQVRFLDTGHFATETHGVEIAAVMQEFLEANGVGSLREKAASR
;
A
#
# COMPACT_ATOMS: atom_id res chain seq x y z
N MET A 1 -54.75 25.49 78.06
CA MET A 1 -55.94 25.85 77.30
C MET A 1 -55.56 26.59 76.05
N GLN A 2 -56.18 26.30 74.98
CA GLN A 2 -56.07 26.77 73.61
C GLN A 2 -54.99 26.10 72.74
N LYS A 3 -55.52 25.27 71.86
CA LYS A 3 -54.83 24.66 70.71
C LYS A 3 -54.72 25.68 69.56
N GLN A 4 -53.61 25.84 69.01
CA GLN A 4 -53.44 26.47 67.67
C GLN A 4 -53.00 25.42 66.67
N SER A 5 -53.82 25.29 65.63
CA SER A 5 -53.56 24.46 64.46
C SER A 5 -52.61 25.20 63.47
N ALA A 6 -51.53 24.63 63.14
CA ALA A 6 -50.64 25.11 62.06
C ALA A 6 -50.93 24.35 60.75
N GLY A 7 -51.23 25.08 59.69
CA GLY A 7 -51.47 24.56 58.36
C GLY A 7 -50.15 24.16 57.67
N ILE A 8 -50.21 23.05 56.99
CA ILE A 8 -49.12 22.52 56.19
C ILE A 8 -49.20 23.10 54.77
N ALA A 9 -48.19 23.91 54.37
CA ALA A 9 -48.02 24.35 53.01
C ALA A 9 -47.33 23.25 52.22
N GLY A 10 -47.97 22.79 51.17
CA GLY A 10 -47.38 21.79 50.25
C GLY A 10 -46.33 22.42 49.40
N ASP A 11 -45.10 21.90 49.49
CA ASP A 11 -43.97 22.22 48.63
C ASP A 11 -44.03 21.34 47.33
N GLY A 12 -44.33 21.98 46.22
CA GLY A 12 -44.39 21.37 44.91
C GLY A 12 -43.00 21.30 44.29
N SER A 13 -42.18 20.36 44.74
CA SER A 13 -40.89 20.07 44.05
C SER A 13 -41.15 19.40 42.70
N LYS A 14 -41.01 20.17 41.61
CA LYS A 14 -40.92 19.63 40.26
C LYS A 14 -39.64 18.79 40.14
N GLN A 15 -39.78 17.49 40.06
CA GLN A 15 -38.73 16.59 39.64
C GLN A 15 -38.36 16.92 38.20
N GLN A 16 -37.19 17.52 38.00
CA GLN A 16 -36.53 17.58 36.72
C GLN A 16 -35.98 16.17 36.38
N THR A 17 -36.59 15.51 35.41
CA THR A 17 -36.02 14.32 34.75
C THR A 17 -34.70 14.72 34.08
N PRO A 18 -33.58 14.03 34.34
CA PRO A 18 -32.37 14.28 33.61
C PRO A 18 -32.56 13.82 32.15
N THR A 19 -32.61 14.76 31.23
CA THR A 19 -32.44 14.46 29.80
C THR A 19 -31.00 13.93 29.61
N THR A 20 -30.87 12.61 29.56
CA THR A 20 -29.67 11.96 29.04
C THR A 20 -29.55 12.35 27.57
N GLY A 21 -28.80 13.41 27.29
CA GLY A 21 -28.31 13.69 25.95
C GLY A 21 -27.51 12.47 25.51
N ALA A 22 -28.01 11.75 24.51
CA ALA A 22 -27.23 10.72 23.84
C ALA A 22 -25.97 11.42 23.30
N ALA A 23 -24.83 11.16 23.93
CA ALA A 23 -23.54 11.56 23.37
C ALA A 23 -23.49 10.94 21.96
N ALA A 24 -23.39 11.79 20.94
CA ALA A 24 -23.22 11.32 19.60
C ALA A 24 -21.99 10.41 19.61
N LEU A 25 -22.20 9.12 19.37
CA LEU A 25 -21.13 8.16 19.24
C LEU A 25 -20.20 8.70 18.17
N GLN A 26 -18.95 8.96 18.54
CA GLN A 26 -17.94 9.28 17.53
C GLN A 26 -17.93 8.14 16.50
N PRO A 27 -17.82 8.45 15.19
CA PRO A 27 -17.78 7.40 14.18
C PRO A 27 -16.68 6.42 14.55
N ALA A 28 -17.03 5.14 14.66
CA ALA A 28 -16.07 4.10 15.00
C ALA A 28 -14.94 4.10 13.97
N VAL A 29 -13.69 4.08 14.42
CA VAL A 29 -12.54 3.94 13.52
C VAL A 29 -12.71 2.60 12.80
N PRO A 30 -12.64 2.56 11.45
CA PRO A 30 -12.77 1.32 10.71
C PRO A 30 -11.71 0.30 11.16
N VAL A 31 -12.13 -0.91 11.47
CA VAL A 31 -11.24 -1.98 11.91
C VAL A 31 -10.69 -2.69 10.68
N THR A 32 -9.36 -2.81 10.62
CA THR A 32 -8.70 -3.63 9.62
C THR A 32 -8.82 -5.10 10.00
N SER A 33 -9.44 -5.90 9.14
CA SER A 33 -9.52 -7.36 9.26
C SER A 33 -8.45 -8.05 8.43
N VAL A 34 -8.13 -9.30 8.79
CA VAL A 34 -7.18 -10.15 8.06
C VAL A 34 -7.91 -11.35 7.50
N HIS A 35 -7.58 -11.70 6.27
CA HIS A 35 -8.24 -12.76 5.51
C HIS A 35 -7.23 -13.62 4.76
N ARG A 36 -7.72 -14.72 4.24
CA ARG A 36 -7.01 -15.56 3.26
C ARG A 36 -7.98 -15.98 2.17
N VAL A 37 -7.48 -16.03 0.94
CA VAL A 37 -8.23 -16.51 -0.22
C VAL A 37 -7.34 -17.43 -1.05
N GLU A 38 -7.93 -18.48 -1.61
CA GLU A 38 -7.24 -19.35 -2.56
C GLU A 38 -7.34 -18.75 -3.96
N ALA A 39 -6.18 -18.42 -4.53
CA ALA A 39 -6.06 -17.94 -5.91
C ALA A 39 -4.74 -18.44 -6.51
N ASP A 40 -4.71 -18.80 -7.78
CA ASP A 40 -3.53 -19.36 -8.47
C ASP A 40 -2.93 -20.61 -7.77
N GLY A 41 -3.73 -21.35 -7.02
CA GLY A 41 -3.26 -22.47 -6.17
C GLY A 41 -2.38 -22.00 -4.99
N ILE A 42 -2.49 -20.76 -4.60
CA ILE A 42 -1.76 -20.09 -3.51
C ILE A 42 -2.77 -19.59 -2.49
N ARG A 43 -2.44 -19.71 -1.22
CA ARG A 43 -3.22 -19.17 -0.11
C ARG A 43 -2.77 -17.75 0.22
N ILE A 44 -3.40 -16.79 -0.44
CA ILE A 44 -3.03 -15.37 -0.36
C ILE A 44 -3.59 -14.76 0.93
N PHE A 45 -2.71 -14.23 1.76
CA PHE A 45 -3.08 -13.41 2.91
C PHE A 45 -3.35 -11.98 2.44
N TYR A 46 -4.39 -11.33 3.01
CA TYR A 46 -4.64 -9.92 2.75
C TYR A 46 -5.29 -9.23 3.94
N ARG A 47 -5.14 -7.91 3.97
CA ARG A 47 -5.82 -7.01 4.92
C ARG A 47 -6.93 -6.29 4.19
N GLU A 48 -8.04 -6.07 4.90
CA GLU A 48 -9.22 -5.40 4.34
C GLU A 48 -9.88 -4.53 5.38
N ALA A 49 -10.38 -3.36 4.94
CA ALA A 49 -11.27 -2.51 5.73
C ALA A 49 -12.17 -1.68 4.81
N GLY A 50 -13.29 -1.18 5.35
CA GLY A 50 -14.26 -0.36 4.63
C GLY A 50 -15.49 -1.14 4.21
N ASP A 51 -16.47 -0.42 3.65
CA ASP A 51 -17.72 -1.00 3.18
C ASP A 51 -17.49 -1.80 1.89
N LEU A 52 -18.04 -3.01 1.81
CA LEU A 52 -17.91 -3.88 0.63
C LEU A 52 -18.49 -3.26 -0.66
N ALA A 53 -19.45 -2.34 -0.54
CA ALA A 53 -20.04 -1.64 -1.68
C ALA A 53 -19.29 -0.35 -2.07
N ALA A 54 -18.27 0.04 -1.30
CA ALA A 54 -17.46 1.21 -1.62
C ALA A 54 -16.55 0.98 -2.83
N PRO A 55 -16.08 2.07 -3.51
CA PRO A 55 -15.03 1.96 -4.51
C PRO A 55 -13.77 1.31 -3.93
N VAL A 56 -13.16 0.42 -4.72
CA VAL A 56 -12.00 -0.36 -4.26
C VAL A 56 -10.70 0.41 -4.45
N VAL A 57 -9.84 0.38 -3.42
CA VAL A 57 -8.43 0.78 -3.49
C VAL A 57 -7.58 -0.44 -3.15
N LEU A 58 -6.81 -0.93 -4.13
CA LEU A 58 -5.91 -2.05 -4.00
C LEU A 58 -4.50 -1.54 -3.71
N LEU A 59 -3.95 -1.90 -2.54
CA LEU A 59 -2.64 -1.46 -2.07
C LEU A 59 -1.60 -2.57 -2.30
N LEU A 60 -0.62 -2.32 -3.17
CA LEU A 60 0.42 -3.27 -3.55
C LEU A 60 1.75 -2.85 -2.96
N HIS A 61 2.24 -3.64 -2.01
CA HIS A 61 3.51 -3.45 -1.32
C HIS A 61 4.71 -3.89 -2.19
N GLY A 62 5.92 -3.65 -1.70
CA GLY A 62 7.15 -4.08 -2.31
C GLY A 62 8.13 -4.77 -1.36
N PHE A 63 9.42 -4.74 -1.72
CA PHE A 63 10.51 -5.34 -0.96
C PHE A 63 11.00 -4.39 0.15
N PRO A 64 11.38 -4.90 1.33
CA PRO A 64 11.24 -6.28 1.80
C PRO A 64 9.94 -6.51 2.59
N THR A 65 8.98 -5.62 2.51
CA THR A 65 7.80 -5.51 3.37
C THR A 65 6.62 -6.40 2.93
N SER A 66 5.46 -6.11 3.47
CA SER A 66 4.18 -6.80 3.23
C SER A 66 3.03 -5.81 3.36
N SER A 67 1.79 -6.29 3.31
CA SER A 67 0.61 -5.46 3.60
C SER A 67 0.67 -4.77 4.97
N PHE A 68 1.59 -5.16 5.85
CA PHE A 68 1.78 -4.54 7.15
C PHE A 68 2.22 -3.07 7.06
N MET A 69 2.93 -2.68 5.99
CA MET A 69 3.29 -1.29 5.75
C MET A 69 2.08 -0.35 5.66
N PHE A 70 0.92 -0.90 5.31
CA PHE A 70 -0.33 -0.14 5.14
C PHE A 70 -1.21 -0.12 6.40
N ARG A 71 -0.73 -0.64 7.55
CA ARG A 71 -1.50 -0.76 8.80
C ARG A 71 -2.16 0.55 9.25
N ASP A 72 -1.46 1.67 9.05
CA ASP A 72 -1.94 3.00 9.41
C ASP A 72 -2.69 3.71 8.28
N LEU A 73 -2.42 3.34 7.02
CA LEU A 73 -3.06 3.91 5.84
C LEU A 73 -4.46 3.33 5.62
N ILE A 74 -4.63 2.02 5.79
CA ILE A 74 -5.91 1.31 5.59
C ILE A 74 -7.06 1.95 6.38
N PRO A 75 -6.98 2.12 7.71
CA PRO A 75 -8.09 2.68 8.48
C PRO A 75 -8.41 4.14 8.13
N ARG A 76 -7.43 4.90 7.63
CA ARG A 76 -7.63 6.30 7.21
C ARG A 76 -8.44 6.41 5.91
N LEU A 77 -8.31 5.44 5.02
CA LEU A 77 -9.03 5.39 3.75
C LEU A 77 -10.38 4.67 3.86
N ALA A 78 -10.53 3.75 4.82
CA ALA A 78 -11.67 2.83 4.93
C ALA A 78 -13.02 3.50 5.23
N GLY A 79 -13.04 4.76 5.66
CA GLY A 79 -14.26 5.55 5.79
C GLY A 79 -14.89 5.97 4.45
N HIS A 80 -14.14 5.84 3.35
CA HIS A 80 -14.51 6.28 2.00
C HIS A 80 -14.45 5.14 0.98
N TYR A 81 -13.53 4.19 1.17
CA TYR A 81 -13.18 3.16 0.20
C TYR A 81 -13.20 1.76 0.84
N ARG A 82 -13.41 0.75 0.02
CA ARG A 82 -13.04 -0.62 0.33
C ARG A 82 -11.54 -0.77 0.05
N VAL A 83 -10.74 -0.89 1.09
CA VAL A 83 -9.28 -0.92 0.99
C VAL A 83 -8.80 -2.36 1.16
N ILE A 84 -8.07 -2.87 0.18
CA ILE A 84 -7.58 -4.24 0.14
C ILE A 84 -6.07 -4.23 -0.08
N ALA A 85 -5.33 -4.96 0.73
CA ALA A 85 -3.87 -5.05 0.66
C ALA A 85 -3.42 -6.52 0.75
N PRO A 86 -3.14 -7.21 -0.37
CA PRO A 86 -2.59 -8.55 -0.36
C PRO A 86 -1.10 -8.55 0.00
N ASP A 87 -0.63 -9.67 0.57
CA ASP A 87 0.78 -10.01 0.61
C ASP A 87 1.15 -10.77 -0.68
N LEU A 88 2.13 -10.28 -1.41
CA LEU A 88 2.62 -10.93 -2.62
C LEU A 88 3.26 -12.30 -2.31
N PRO A 89 3.24 -13.29 -3.23
CA PRO A 89 3.98 -14.54 -3.05
C PRO A 89 5.46 -14.33 -2.74
N GLY A 90 5.95 -14.99 -1.68
CA GLY A 90 7.30 -14.79 -1.15
C GLY A 90 7.42 -13.69 -0.09
N PHE A 91 6.31 -13.03 0.24
CA PHE A 91 6.24 -11.95 1.22
C PHE A 91 5.16 -12.20 2.27
N GLY A 92 5.26 -11.47 3.39
CA GLY A 92 4.24 -11.44 4.42
C GLY A 92 3.81 -12.81 4.90
N PHE A 93 2.52 -13.05 4.91
CA PHE A 93 1.88 -14.28 5.39
C PHE A 93 1.18 -15.08 4.28
N THR A 94 1.45 -14.76 3.02
CA THR A 94 1.01 -15.58 1.88
C THR A 94 1.77 -16.89 1.84
N GLU A 95 1.04 -17.98 1.65
CA GLU A 95 1.55 -19.35 1.67
C GLU A 95 1.51 -19.93 0.26
N VAL A 96 2.68 -20.28 -0.28
CA VAL A 96 2.82 -21.00 -1.55
C VAL A 96 3.05 -22.47 -1.24
N PRO A 97 2.08 -23.36 -1.52
CA PRO A 97 2.25 -24.79 -1.27
C PRO A 97 3.38 -25.38 -2.11
N GLU A 98 4.17 -26.32 -1.56
CA GLU A 98 5.27 -26.96 -2.28
C GLU A 98 4.82 -27.60 -3.62
N GLY A 99 3.61 -28.15 -3.67
CA GLY A 99 3.04 -28.76 -4.88
C GLY A 99 2.78 -27.76 -6.01
N ARG A 100 2.68 -26.44 -5.72
CA ARG A 100 2.43 -25.41 -6.72
C ARG A 100 3.66 -25.15 -7.62
N LYS A 101 4.88 -25.44 -7.16
CA LYS A 101 6.16 -25.21 -7.90
C LYS A 101 6.20 -23.80 -8.51
N TYR A 102 6.01 -22.79 -7.68
CA TYR A 102 5.93 -21.40 -8.10
C TYR A 102 7.29 -20.89 -8.54
N THR A 103 7.36 -20.28 -9.73
CA THR A 103 8.56 -19.58 -10.20
C THR A 103 8.43 -18.11 -9.86
N TYR A 104 9.29 -17.61 -8.98
CA TYR A 104 9.22 -16.22 -8.50
C TYR A 104 9.77 -15.25 -9.55
N THR A 105 8.86 -14.70 -10.35
CA THR A 105 9.11 -13.65 -11.33
C THR A 105 8.04 -12.57 -11.21
N PHE A 106 8.30 -11.35 -11.65
CA PHE A 106 7.29 -10.28 -11.63
C PHE A 106 6.09 -10.59 -12.53
N ASP A 107 6.29 -11.37 -13.58
CA ASP A 107 5.19 -11.82 -14.42
C ASP A 107 4.27 -12.82 -13.68
N ALA A 108 4.85 -13.73 -12.90
CA ALA A 108 4.10 -14.65 -12.05
C ALA A 108 3.39 -13.91 -10.90
N LEU A 109 4.06 -12.95 -10.25
CA LEU A 109 3.43 -12.10 -9.22
C LEU A 109 2.20 -11.37 -9.77
N ALA A 110 2.31 -10.82 -10.99
CA ALA A 110 1.20 -10.15 -11.65
C ALA A 110 0.06 -11.13 -12.01
N GLY A 111 0.38 -12.34 -12.46
CA GLY A 111 -0.61 -13.40 -12.71
C GLY A 111 -1.34 -13.81 -11.44
N THR A 112 -0.63 -13.97 -10.33
CA THR A 112 -1.25 -14.25 -9.02
C THR A 112 -2.15 -13.09 -8.55
N LEU A 113 -1.76 -11.83 -8.77
CA LEU A 113 -2.62 -10.67 -8.48
C LEU A 113 -3.88 -10.65 -9.35
N GLU A 114 -3.78 -11.06 -10.62
CA GLU A 114 -4.92 -11.17 -11.52
C GLU A 114 -5.93 -12.20 -10.99
N GLU A 115 -5.48 -13.40 -10.62
CA GLU A 115 -6.30 -14.43 -10.00
C GLU A 115 -6.86 -13.99 -8.62
N PHE A 116 -6.08 -13.26 -7.82
CA PHE A 116 -6.52 -12.67 -6.55
C PHE A 116 -7.69 -11.70 -6.77
N THR A 117 -7.56 -10.78 -7.73
CA THR A 117 -8.65 -9.84 -8.03
C THR A 117 -9.90 -10.54 -8.54
N ALA A 118 -9.74 -11.62 -9.33
CA ALA A 118 -10.86 -12.45 -9.79
C ALA A 118 -11.52 -13.20 -8.64
N ALA A 119 -10.75 -13.80 -7.72
CA ALA A 119 -11.28 -14.52 -6.57
C ALA A 119 -12.09 -13.65 -5.59
N LEU A 120 -11.85 -12.34 -5.59
CA LEU A 120 -12.59 -11.36 -4.80
C LEU A 120 -13.65 -10.58 -5.61
N ASP A 121 -13.92 -10.97 -6.85
CA ASP A 121 -14.85 -10.29 -7.78
C ASP A 121 -14.55 -8.80 -7.97
N LEU A 122 -13.27 -8.41 -7.96
CA LEU A 122 -12.85 -7.03 -8.13
C LEU A 122 -12.78 -6.66 -9.62
N THR A 123 -13.82 -6.03 -10.14
CA THR A 123 -13.92 -5.66 -11.57
C THR A 123 -13.37 -4.27 -11.87
N ARG A 124 -13.32 -3.37 -10.88
CA ARG A 124 -12.78 -2.01 -11.01
C ARG A 124 -12.16 -1.56 -9.69
N TYR A 125 -10.96 -0.99 -9.78
CA TYR A 125 -10.20 -0.55 -8.60
C TYR A 125 -9.20 0.54 -8.95
N ALA A 126 -8.91 1.44 -8.00
CA ALA A 126 -7.69 2.23 -8.02
C ALA A 126 -6.55 1.36 -7.48
N ILE A 127 -5.35 1.52 -8.03
CA ILE A 127 -4.15 0.85 -7.51
C ILE A 127 -3.22 1.85 -6.82
N TYR A 128 -2.75 1.47 -5.65
CA TYR A 128 -1.58 2.07 -5.02
C TYR A 128 -0.42 1.10 -5.21
N VAL A 129 0.67 1.58 -5.77
CA VAL A 129 1.85 0.75 -6.05
C VAL A 129 3.06 1.32 -5.33
N PHE A 130 3.79 0.45 -4.65
CA PHE A 130 5.04 0.76 -3.96
C PHE A 130 6.11 -0.23 -4.37
N ASP A 131 7.31 0.23 -4.73
CA ASP A 131 8.49 -0.59 -5.03
C ASP A 131 8.15 -1.77 -5.97
N TYR A 132 8.24 -3.04 -5.55
CA TYR A 132 7.86 -4.23 -6.36
C TYR A 132 6.37 -4.28 -6.69
N GLY A 133 5.53 -3.62 -5.91
CA GLY A 133 4.12 -3.44 -6.25
C GLY A 133 3.91 -2.67 -7.54
N ALA A 134 4.88 -1.82 -7.95
CA ALA A 134 4.78 -1.08 -9.21
C ALA A 134 4.91 -1.99 -10.43
N PRO A 135 5.98 -2.76 -10.64
CA PRO A 135 6.07 -3.66 -11.80
C PRO A 135 4.99 -4.74 -11.82
N ALA A 136 4.52 -5.22 -10.66
CA ALA A 136 3.40 -6.15 -10.57
C ALA A 136 2.07 -5.48 -10.93
N GLY A 137 1.77 -4.32 -10.34
CA GLY A 137 0.56 -3.55 -10.58
C GLY A 137 0.48 -2.96 -12.00
N PHE A 138 1.60 -2.52 -12.58
CA PHE A 138 1.62 -2.02 -13.95
C PHE A 138 1.42 -3.15 -14.98
N ARG A 139 1.90 -4.38 -14.73
CA ARG A 139 1.55 -5.54 -15.55
C ARG A 139 0.05 -5.82 -15.49
N LEU A 140 -0.54 -5.83 -14.29
CA LEU A 140 -1.98 -6.00 -14.10
C LEU A 140 -2.77 -4.91 -14.86
N ALA A 141 -2.36 -3.64 -14.72
CA ALA A 141 -2.98 -2.51 -15.41
C ALA A 141 -2.84 -2.59 -16.94
N THR A 142 -1.69 -3.06 -17.44
CA THR A 142 -1.46 -3.23 -18.86
C THR A 142 -2.29 -4.37 -19.46
N ARG A 143 -2.54 -5.44 -18.69
CA ARG A 143 -3.39 -6.57 -19.09
C ARG A 143 -4.88 -6.21 -19.07
N HIS A 144 -5.30 -5.39 -18.08
CA HIS A 144 -6.70 -5.04 -17.82
C HIS A 144 -6.87 -3.53 -17.65
N PRO A 145 -6.59 -2.71 -18.67
CA PRO A 145 -6.65 -1.25 -18.58
C PRO A 145 -8.03 -0.74 -18.18
N GLU A 146 -9.10 -1.46 -18.53
CA GLU A 146 -10.50 -1.12 -18.20
C GLU A 146 -10.84 -1.26 -16.70
N ARG A 147 -10.04 -2.02 -15.94
CA ARG A 147 -10.28 -2.25 -14.50
C ARG A 147 -9.64 -1.18 -13.62
N VAL A 148 -8.59 -0.50 -14.11
CA VAL A 148 -7.84 0.48 -13.32
C VAL A 148 -8.45 1.87 -13.46
N THR A 149 -9.01 2.37 -12.35
CA THR A 149 -9.69 3.68 -12.31
C THR A 149 -8.76 4.85 -12.03
N ALA A 150 -7.68 4.61 -11.28
CA ALA A 150 -6.63 5.59 -10.99
C ALA A 150 -5.37 4.86 -10.52
N ILE A 151 -4.22 5.52 -10.59
CA ILE A 151 -2.93 5.03 -10.13
C ILE A 151 -2.35 5.99 -9.09
N ILE A 152 -1.98 5.49 -7.93
CA ILE A 152 -1.16 6.16 -6.95
C ILE A 152 0.18 5.44 -6.90
N SER A 153 1.25 6.12 -7.29
CA SER A 153 2.61 5.56 -7.25
C SER A 153 3.43 6.21 -6.15
N GLN A 154 3.69 5.45 -5.08
CA GLN A 154 4.58 5.86 -4.01
C GLN A 154 5.92 5.16 -4.21
N ASN A 155 6.93 5.90 -4.65
CA ASN A 155 8.25 5.35 -4.98
C ASN A 155 8.18 4.08 -5.85
N GLY A 156 7.16 4.02 -6.71
CA GLY A 156 6.88 2.94 -7.66
C GLY A 156 7.27 3.38 -9.08
N ASN A 157 8.35 2.83 -9.61
CA ASN A 157 9.04 3.34 -10.80
C ASN A 157 8.65 2.61 -12.10
N ALA A 158 8.66 3.35 -13.23
CA ALA A 158 8.44 2.85 -14.58
C ALA A 158 9.38 3.49 -15.61
N TYR A 159 10.50 4.08 -15.16
CA TYR A 159 11.44 4.83 -16.01
C TYR A 159 12.88 4.57 -15.59
N GLU A 160 13.80 4.43 -16.56
CA GLU A 160 15.21 4.16 -16.26
C GLU A 160 15.85 5.28 -15.44
N GLU A 161 15.51 6.54 -15.73
CA GLU A 161 15.97 7.71 -15.00
C GLU A 161 15.55 7.78 -13.53
N GLY A 162 14.57 6.97 -13.13
CA GLY A 162 14.15 6.83 -11.76
C GLY A 162 14.97 5.85 -10.93
N LEU A 163 15.87 5.08 -11.54
CA LEU A 163 16.72 4.12 -10.84
C LEU A 163 17.99 4.81 -10.31
N GLY A 164 18.06 4.96 -8.97
CA GLY A 164 19.18 5.58 -8.28
C GLY A 164 20.45 4.71 -8.20
N ASP A 165 21.49 5.27 -7.60
CA ASP A 165 22.80 4.60 -7.49
C ASP A 165 22.79 3.36 -6.59
N ALA A 166 21.84 3.27 -5.65
CA ALA A 166 21.67 2.10 -4.78
C ALA A 166 21.37 0.81 -5.57
N TRP A 167 20.97 0.91 -6.84
CA TRP A 167 20.82 -0.24 -7.74
C TRP A 167 22.15 -0.82 -8.23
N GLY A 168 23.30 -0.20 -7.93
CA GLY A 168 24.61 -0.63 -8.41
C GLY A 168 24.90 -2.13 -8.26
N PRO A 169 24.84 -2.71 -7.05
CA PRO A 169 25.07 -4.15 -6.83
C PRO A 169 24.06 -5.05 -7.56
N ILE A 170 22.81 -4.64 -7.65
CA ILE A 170 21.75 -5.39 -8.34
C ILE A 170 22.00 -5.36 -9.86
N ARG A 171 22.36 -4.21 -10.43
CA ARG A 171 22.74 -4.08 -11.84
C ARG A 171 23.98 -4.94 -12.18
N GLN A 172 24.94 -5.05 -11.25
CA GLN A 172 26.07 -5.95 -11.41
C GLN A 172 25.63 -7.42 -11.47
N TYR A 173 24.67 -7.81 -10.62
CA TYR A 173 24.11 -9.15 -10.65
C TYR A 173 23.33 -9.41 -11.94
N TRP A 174 22.60 -8.44 -12.50
CA TRP A 174 21.95 -8.58 -13.81
C TRP A 174 22.96 -8.79 -14.94
N ALA A 175 24.07 -8.05 -14.92
CA ALA A 175 25.11 -8.16 -15.94
C ALA A 175 25.87 -9.49 -15.86
N LYS A 176 26.06 -10.02 -14.65
CA LYS A 176 26.78 -11.27 -14.38
C LYS A 176 26.05 -12.06 -13.29
N PRO A 177 25.06 -12.91 -13.65
CA PRO A 177 24.29 -13.69 -12.68
C PRO A 177 25.07 -14.90 -12.15
N THR A 178 26.18 -14.62 -11.44
CA THR A 178 27.04 -15.63 -10.81
C THR A 178 26.66 -15.81 -9.34
N GLU A 179 27.03 -16.98 -8.77
CA GLU A 179 26.82 -17.22 -7.35
C GLU A 179 27.59 -16.21 -6.48
N GLU A 180 28.75 -15.74 -6.92
CA GLU A 180 29.50 -14.70 -6.21
C GLU A 180 28.69 -13.40 -6.09
N ASN A 181 28.12 -12.90 -7.17
CA ASN A 181 27.29 -11.69 -7.14
C ASN A 181 25.97 -11.92 -6.38
N ARG A 182 25.40 -13.13 -6.46
CA ARG A 182 24.22 -13.53 -5.66
C ARG A 182 24.53 -13.50 -4.17
N GLU A 183 25.69 -14.03 -3.75
CA GLU A 183 26.14 -14.02 -2.36
C GLU A 183 26.40 -12.61 -1.82
N VAL A 184 26.95 -11.72 -2.64
CA VAL A 184 27.12 -10.30 -2.30
C VAL A 184 25.76 -9.67 -1.94
N LEU A 185 24.70 -9.93 -2.71
CA LEU A 185 23.37 -9.42 -2.41
C LEU A 185 22.79 -10.07 -1.14
N ARG A 186 22.97 -11.40 -0.98
CA ARG A 186 22.49 -12.12 0.23
C ARG A 186 23.09 -11.54 1.51
N GLN A 187 24.38 -11.26 1.51
CA GLN A 187 25.08 -10.77 2.70
C GLN A 187 24.86 -9.28 2.97
N ASN A 188 24.66 -8.46 1.94
CA ASN A 188 24.62 -7.02 2.11
C ASN A 188 23.21 -6.40 2.04
N ILE A 189 22.25 -7.07 1.37
CA ILE A 189 20.89 -6.53 1.22
C ILE A 189 19.89 -7.27 2.12
N LEU A 190 20.02 -8.61 2.23
CA LEU A 190 19.04 -9.44 2.94
C LEU A 190 19.41 -9.60 4.43
N THR A 191 19.64 -8.48 5.13
CA THR A 191 20.01 -8.43 6.54
C THR A 191 19.09 -7.49 7.32
N LEU A 192 18.98 -7.68 8.65
CA LEU A 192 18.25 -6.76 9.51
C LEU A 192 18.82 -5.34 9.44
N GLU A 193 20.14 -5.21 9.38
CA GLU A 193 20.82 -3.90 9.33
C GLU A 193 20.41 -3.13 8.07
N THR A 194 20.46 -3.77 6.91
CA THR A 194 20.07 -3.14 5.63
C THR A 194 18.55 -2.91 5.57
N THR A 195 17.75 -3.84 6.09
CA THR A 195 16.30 -3.63 6.21
C THR A 195 16.02 -2.38 7.04
N ARG A 196 16.60 -2.25 8.23
CA ARG A 196 16.49 -1.04 9.06
C ARG A 196 16.95 0.22 8.31
N TRP A 197 18.08 0.15 7.63
CA TRP A 197 18.62 1.28 6.86
C TRP A 197 17.64 1.74 5.78
N GLN A 198 16.98 0.82 5.07
CA GLN A 198 15.97 1.17 4.06
C GLN A 198 14.79 1.97 4.65
N TYR A 199 14.39 1.66 5.89
CA TYR A 199 13.33 2.38 6.59
C TYR A 199 13.77 3.74 7.11
N THR A 200 15.02 3.89 7.54
CA THR A 200 15.52 5.06 8.26
C THR A 200 16.30 6.04 7.38
N HIS A 201 16.80 5.60 6.22
CA HIS A 201 17.55 6.45 5.32
C HIS A 201 16.66 7.54 4.70
N GLY A 202 17.14 8.78 4.72
CA GLY A 202 16.41 9.93 4.15
C GLY A 202 15.26 10.45 5.03
N VAL A 203 15.06 9.88 6.21
CA VAL A 203 14.08 10.32 7.20
C VAL A 203 14.71 11.39 8.11
N ALA A 204 13.96 12.45 8.40
CA ALA A 204 14.45 13.56 9.22
C ALA A 204 14.77 13.11 10.66
N ASN A 205 13.92 12.27 11.24
CA ASN A 205 14.11 11.69 12.57
C ASN A 205 13.96 10.15 12.50
N PRO A 206 15.06 9.40 12.35
CA PRO A 206 15.02 7.93 12.30
C PRO A 206 14.43 7.24 13.53
N ASP A 207 14.45 7.90 14.69
CA ASP A 207 13.92 7.34 15.94
C ASP A 207 12.38 7.34 15.99
N GLU A 208 11.72 7.99 15.05
CA GLU A 208 10.26 7.95 14.89
C GLU A 208 9.79 6.72 14.11
N ILE A 209 10.68 5.97 13.46
CA ILE A 209 10.34 4.75 12.74
C ILE A 209 10.07 3.62 13.74
N ALA A 210 8.85 3.08 13.69
CA ALA A 210 8.45 1.96 14.54
C ALA A 210 9.34 0.74 14.30
N PRO A 211 10.06 0.23 15.32
CA PRO A 211 11.00 -0.88 15.13
C PRO A 211 10.32 -2.18 14.70
N GLU A 212 9.02 -2.33 14.97
CA GLU A 212 8.22 -3.47 14.57
C GLU A 212 8.20 -3.64 13.05
N SER A 213 8.22 -2.54 12.28
CA SER A 213 8.16 -2.57 10.82
C SER A 213 9.35 -3.34 10.24
N TYR A 214 10.58 -2.86 10.47
CA TYR A 214 11.77 -3.50 9.91
C TYR A 214 12.14 -4.81 10.62
N THR A 215 11.73 -4.99 11.90
CA THR A 215 11.97 -6.23 12.62
C THR A 215 11.09 -7.36 12.09
N LEU A 216 9.82 -7.07 11.82
CA LEU A 216 8.91 -8.04 11.20
C LEU A 216 9.41 -8.46 9.82
N ASP A 217 9.79 -7.50 8.98
CA ASP A 217 10.24 -7.78 7.63
C ASP A 217 11.52 -8.62 7.63
N ALA A 218 12.50 -8.28 8.48
CA ALA A 218 13.71 -9.07 8.63
C ALA A 218 13.43 -10.50 9.13
N ALA A 219 12.50 -10.66 10.10
CA ALA A 219 12.09 -11.97 10.57
C ALA A 219 11.44 -12.82 9.47
N LEU A 220 10.67 -12.18 8.59
CA LEU A 220 10.06 -12.84 7.44
C LEU A 220 11.08 -13.21 6.36
N LEU A 221 12.13 -12.40 6.16
CA LEU A 221 13.26 -12.74 5.27
C LEU A 221 14.07 -13.95 5.75
N GLU A 222 14.16 -14.16 7.06
CA GLU A 222 14.91 -15.30 7.64
C GLU A 222 14.15 -16.63 7.55
N ARG A 223 12.89 -16.65 7.07
CA ARG A 223 12.19 -17.92 6.84
C ARG A 223 12.93 -18.80 5.84
N PRO A 224 12.94 -20.14 6.03
CA PRO A 224 13.63 -21.07 5.12
C PRO A 224 13.25 -20.82 3.65
N GLY A 225 14.24 -20.64 2.80
CA GLY A 225 14.08 -20.40 1.37
C GLY A 225 13.72 -18.97 0.97
N ASN A 226 13.33 -18.10 1.91
CA ASN A 226 12.81 -16.78 1.54
C ASN A 226 13.88 -15.84 0.95
N LYS A 227 15.11 -15.90 1.45
CA LYS A 227 16.23 -15.15 0.86
C LYS A 227 16.51 -15.54 -0.58
N GLU A 228 16.39 -16.83 -0.91
CA GLU A 228 16.56 -17.31 -2.27
C GLU A 228 15.48 -16.77 -3.22
N ILE A 229 14.24 -16.72 -2.73
CA ILE A 229 13.11 -16.10 -3.45
C ILE A 229 13.42 -14.62 -3.76
N GLN A 230 13.94 -13.88 -2.78
CA GLN A 230 14.25 -12.47 -2.99
C GLN A 230 15.42 -12.28 -3.98
N LEU A 231 16.43 -13.15 -3.95
CA LEU A 231 17.54 -13.12 -4.90
C LEU A 231 17.07 -13.45 -6.33
N ASP A 232 16.12 -14.35 -6.50
CA ASP A 232 15.49 -14.63 -7.79
C ASP A 232 14.71 -13.42 -8.31
N LEU A 233 13.94 -12.75 -7.43
CA LEU A 233 13.23 -11.51 -7.78
C LEU A 233 14.19 -10.35 -8.08
N PHE A 234 15.32 -10.20 -7.37
CA PHE A 234 16.35 -9.23 -7.75
C PHE A 234 16.88 -9.47 -9.14
N LEU A 235 17.13 -10.74 -9.51
CA LEU A 235 17.58 -11.08 -10.86
C LEU A 235 16.51 -10.78 -11.90
N ASP A 236 15.26 -11.21 -11.63
CA ASP A 236 14.14 -10.99 -12.56
C ASP A 236 13.75 -9.51 -12.69
N TYR A 237 14.16 -8.64 -11.77
CA TYR A 237 13.85 -7.20 -11.88
C TYR A 237 14.40 -6.59 -13.18
N ALA A 238 15.44 -7.13 -13.76
CA ALA A 238 15.94 -6.75 -15.09
C ALA A 238 14.84 -6.86 -16.18
N SER A 239 13.89 -7.78 -16.01
CA SER A 239 12.73 -7.92 -16.91
C SER A 239 11.79 -6.72 -16.84
N ASN A 240 11.69 -6.08 -15.65
CA ASN A 240 10.85 -4.90 -15.46
C ASN A 240 11.41 -3.70 -16.24
N VAL A 241 12.71 -3.48 -16.16
CA VAL A 241 13.38 -2.40 -16.91
C VAL A 241 13.15 -2.57 -18.41
N LYS A 242 13.25 -3.79 -18.92
CA LYS A 242 12.93 -4.11 -20.33
C LYS A 242 11.48 -3.86 -20.70
N LEU A 243 10.56 -3.92 -19.73
CA LEU A 243 9.13 -3.68 -19.92
C LEU A 243 8.70 -2.23 -19.71
N TYR A 244 9.56 -1.35 -19.22
CA TYR A 244 9.24 0.06 -19.03
C TYR A 244 8.62 0.72 -20.28
N PRO A 245 9.15 0.51 -21.52
CA PRO A 245 8.52 1.06 -22.72
C PRO A 245 7.07 0.61 -22.92
N LYS A 246 6.71 -0.62 -22.50
CA LYS A 246 5.34 -1.14 -22.58
C LYS A 246 4.43 -0.51 -21.54
N PHE A 247 4.92 -0.26 -20.32
CA PHE A 247 4.17 0.48 -19.31
C PHE A 247 3.94 1.92 -19.75
N GLN A 248 4.96 2.58 -20.30
CA GLN A 248 4.88 3.92 -20.84
C GLN A 248 3.89 4.00 -22.03
N GLU A 249 3.85 2.99 -22.88
CA GLU A 249 2.83 2.88 -23.94
C GLU A 249 1.41 2.81 -23.35
N TYR A 250 1.18 1.96 -22.34
CA TYR A 250 -0.09 1.91 -21.61
C TYR A 250 -0.45 3.28 -21.03
N PHE A 251 0.47 4.00 -20.41
CA PHE A 251 0.22 5.33 -19.86
C PHE A 251 -0.20 6.33 -20.93
N ARG A 252 0.44 6.31 -22.10
CA ARG A 252 0.07 7.19 -23.25
C ARG A 252 -1.29 6.86 -23.83
N GLN A 253 -1.62 5.58 -23.93
CA GLN A 253 -2.86 5.13 -24.55
C GLN A 253 -4.06 5.29 -23.62
N SER A 254 -3.94 4.79 -22.39
CA SER A 254 -5.03 4.75 -21.41
C SER A 254 -5.18 6.04 -20.62
N LYS A 255 -4.09 6.81 -20.45
CA LYS A 255 -4.05 8.08 -19.69
C LYS A 255 -4.78 8.00 -18.36
N PRO A 256 -4.52 6.97 -17.54
CA PRO A 256 -5.18 6.86 -16.24
C PRO A 256 -4.86 8.10 -15.39
N PRO A 257 -5.80 8.61 -14.58
CA PRO A 257 -5.44 9.55 -13.52
C PRO A 257 -4.28 8.99 -12.71
N LEU A 258 -3.18 9.77 -12.56
CA LEU A 258 -1.98 9.31 -11.87
C LEU A 258 -1.48 10.37 -10.87
N LEU A 259 -1.27 9.91 -9.64
CA LEU A 259 -0.58 10.64 -8.57
C LEU A 259 0.73 9.91 -8.27
N ALA A 260 1.87 10.57 -8.53
CA ALA A 260 3.17 10.16 -8.01
C ALA A 260 3.40 10.90 -6.69
N ILE A 261 3.30 10.18 -5.55
CA ILE A 261 3.63 10.71 -4.23
C ILE A 261 4.91 10.06 -3.76
N TRP A 262 5.95 10.86 -3.48
CA TRP A 262 7.31 10.32 -3.50
C TRP A 262 8.17 10.81 -2.36
N GLY A 263 8.80 9.89 -1.63
CA GLY A 263 9.88 10.24 -0.70
C GLY A 263 11.09 10.71 -1.50
N LYS A 264 11.38 12.01 -1.44
CA LYS A 264 12.41 12.65 -2.30
C LYS A 264 13.84 12.21 -1.99
N ASN A 265 14.06 11.64 -0.78
CA ASN A 265 15.36 11.20 -0.30
C ASN A 265 15.58 9.69 -0.51
N ASP A 266 14.73 9.02 -1.30
CA ASP A 266 14.85 7.60 -1.62
C ASP A 266 16.12 7.36 -2.48
N PRO A 267 17.05 6.48 -2.03
CA PRO A 267 18.27 6.18 -2.77
C PRO A 267 18.03 5.15 -3.91
N PHE A 268 16.92 4.42 -3.86
CA PHE A 268 16.57 3.40 -4.87
C PHE A 268 15.78 4.01 -6.02
N PHE A 269 14.67 4.69 -5.71
CA PHE A 269 13.82 5.32 -6.72
C PHE A 269 13.84 6.83 -6.52
N ILE A 270 14.73 7.48 -7.28
CA ILE A 270 14.98 8.91 -7.15
C ILE A 270 13.86 9.78 -7.75
N PRO A 271 13.74 11.08 -7.37
CA PRO A 271 12.69 11.99 -7.83
C PRO A 271 12.49 12.07 -9.35
N ALA A 272 13.54 11.83 -10.13
CA ALA A 272 13.46 11.82 -11.60
C ALA A 272 12.43 10.79 -12.13
N GLY A 273 12.24 9.66 -11.42
CA GLY A 273 11.23 8.66 -11.76
C GLY A 273 9.80 9.19 -11.59
N ALA A 274 9.53 9.96 -10.53
CA ALA A 274 8.24 10.60 -10.32
C ALA A 274 7.93 11.63 -11.40
N GLU A 275 8.87 12.50 -11.72
CA GLU A 275 8.71 13.52 -12.76
C GLU A 275 8.54 12.91 -14.16
N ALA A 276 9.16 11.75 -14.41
CA ALA A 276 9.11 11.09 -15.70
C ALA A 276 7.69 10.66 -16.10
N PHE A 277 6.78 10.41 -15.16
CA PHE A 277 5.38 10.08 -15.49
C PHE A 277 4.70 11.16 -16.34
N ARG A 278 5.09 12.44 -16.20
CA ARG A 278 4.53 13.55 -16.99
C ARG A 278 4.87 13.46 -18.48
N LYS A 279 5.88 12.69 -18.87
CA LYS A 279 6.22 12.46 -20.29
C LYS A 279 5.11 11.72 -21.02
N ASP A 280 4.46 10.78 -20.35
CA ASP A 280 3.45 9.91 -20.91
C ASP A 280 2.02 10.25 -20.44
N ILE A 281 1.89 10.86 -19.25
CA ILE A 281 0.65 11.38 -18.68
C ILE A 281 0.87 12.87 -18.32
N PRO A 282 0.66 13.81 -19.25
CA PRO A 282 0.97 15.24 -19.01
C PRO A 282 0.27 15.84 -17.77
N ASN A 283 -0.89 15.30 -17.40
CA ASN A 283 -1.67 15.73 -16.24
C ASN A 283 -1.33 14.94 -14.95
N ALA A 284 -0.28 14.11 -14.96
CA ALA A 284 0.15 13.40 -13.77
C ALA A 284 0.50 14.40 -12.66
N GLN A 285 -0.08 14.16 -11.49
CA GLN A 285 0.24 14.93 -10.29
C GLN A 285 1.51 14.35 -9.67
N VAL A 286 2.46 15.21 -9.31
CA VAL A 286 3.69 14.80 -8.63
C VAL A 286 3.80 15.58 -7.33
N ARG A 287 3.98 14.86 -6.23
CA ARG A 287 4.15 15.41 -4.89
C ARG A 287 5.34 14.77 -4.20
N PHE A 288 6.26 15.60 -3.73
CA PHE A 288 7.42 15.15 -2.97
C PHE A 288 7.21 15.32 -1.48
N LEU A 289 7.60 14.30 -0.73
CA LEU A 289 7.63 14.27 0.72
C LEU A 289 9.08 14.29 1.20
N ASP A 290 9.36 14.99 2.29
CA ASP A 290 10.71 15.08 2.85
C ASP A 290 11.04 13.86 3.71
N THR A 291 11.13 12.71 3.05
CA THR A 291 11.40 11.42 3.66
C THR A 291 12.06 10.48 2.67
N GLY A 292 12.48 9.30 3.16
CA GLY A 292 13.07 8.22 2.37
C GLY A 292 12.05 7.32 1.66
N HIS A 293 12.46 6.09 1.42
CA HIS A 293 11.74 5.09 0.66
C HIS A 293 10.37 4.72 1.27
N PHE A 294 10.30 4.48 2.58
CA PHE A 294 9.08 4.08 3.29
C PHE A 294 8.26 5.29 3.77
N ALA A 295 7.79 6.13 2.83
CA ALA A 295 7.08 7.36 3.15
C ALA A 295 5.81 7.16 4.01
N THR A 296 5.18 6.00 3.95
CA THR A 296 4.00 5.66 4.77
C THR A 296 4.29 5.65 6.27
N GLU A 297 5.54 5.38 6.68
CA GLU A 297 5.93 5.34 8.10
C GLU A 297 5.90 6.73 8.75
N THR A 298 6.26 7.77 7.99
CA THR A 298 6.40 9.14 8.51
C THR A 298 5.30 10.09 8.03
N HIS A 299 4.76 9.86 6.83
CA HIS A 299 3.80 10.76 6.17
C HIS A 299 2.45 10.10 5.88
N GLY A 300 2.10 8.99 6.56
CA GLY A 300 0.87 8.23 6.32
C GLY A 300 -0.42 9.06 6.39
N VAL A 301 -0.47 10.08 7.27
CA VAL A 301 -1.62 11.01 7.37
C VAL A 301 -1.72 11.90 6.12
N GLU A 302 -0.61 12.48 5.68
CA GLU A 302 -0.56 13.33 4.50
C GLU A 302 -0.85 12.53 3.24
N ILE A 303 -0.28 11.33 3.11
CA ILE A 303 -0.53 10.41 1.99
C ILE A 303 -2.02 10.09 1.90
N ALA A 304 -2.67 9.73 3.01
CA ALA A 304 -4.10 9.43 3.04
C ALA A 304 -4.96 10.62 2.58
N ALA A 305 -4.67 11.83 3.08
CA ALA A 305 -5.41 13.04 2.71
C ALA A 305 -5.25 13.37 1.22
N VAL A 306 -4.02 13.33 0.70
CA VAL A 306 -3.73 13.60 -0.72
C VAL A 306 -4.36 12.54 -1.62
N MET A 307 -4.35 11.26 -1.21
CA MET A 307 -5.03 10.19 -1.95
C MET A 307 -6.53 10.41 -2.03
N GLN A 308 -7.19 10.78 -0.91
CA GLN A 308 -8.64 11.04 -0.89
C GLN A 308 -8.99 12.19 -1.84
N GLU A 309 -8.30 13.33 -1.72
CA GLU A 309 -8.49 14.48 -2.60
C GLU A 309 -8.31 14.10 -4.08
N PHE A 310 -7.24 13.37 -4.40
CA PHE A 310 -6.93 12.94 -5.75
C PHE A 310 -8.00 11.98 -6.32
N LEU A 311 -8.42 10.98 -5.55
CA LEU A 311 -9.40 9.98 -5.99
C LEU A 311 -10.77 10.62 -6.20
N GLU A 312 -11.22 11.49 -5.28
CA GLU A 312 -12.48 12.24 -5.40
C GLU A 312 -12.47 13.16 -6.63
N ALA A 313 -11.40 13.93 -6.83
CA ALA A 313 -11.26 14.84 -7.98
C ALA A 313 -11.27 14.11 -9.35
N ASN A 314 -10.92 12.82 -9.37
CA ASN A 314 -10.88 11.99 -10.57
C ASN A 314 -12.09 11.02 -10.69
N GLY A 315 -13.16 11.25 -9.92
CA GLY A 315 -14.42 10.50 -10.05
C GLY A 315 -14.38 9.09 -9.49
N VAL A 316 -13.37 8.76 -8.67
CA VAL A 316 -13.38 7.56 -7.84
C VAL A 316 -14.15 7.92 -6.57
N GLY A 317 -15.48 7.99 -6.71
CA GLY A 317 -16.38 8.53 -5.68
C GLY A 317 -16.34 7.74 -4.38
N SER A 318 -16.43 8.47 -3.25
CA SER A 318 -16.53 7.90 -1.91
C SER A 318 -17.98 7.48 -1.60
N LEU A 319 -18.18 6.67 -0.55
CA LEU A 319 -19.53 6.35 -0.03
C LEU A 319 -20.33 7.59 0.36
N ARG A 320 -19.66 8.67 0.78
CA ARG A 320 -20.32 9.92 1.20
C ARG A 320 -21.01 10.63 0.05
N GLU A 321 -20.45 10.61 -1.16
CA GLU A 321 -21.10 11.20 -2.34
C GLU A 321 -22.35 10.43 -2.77
N LYS A 322 -22.32 9.08 -2.67
CA LYS A 322 -23.50 8.26 -2.95
C LYS A 322 -24.64 8.48 -1.95
N ALA A 323 -24.35 8.86 -0.71
CA ALA A 323 -25.36 9.19 0.29
C ALA A 323 -25.95 10.60 0.12
N ALA A 324 -25.19 11.55 -0.43
CA ALA A 324 -25.62 12.92 -0.71
C ALA A 324 -26.46 13.06 -2.01
N SER A 325 -26.38 12.05 -2.91
CA SER A 325 -27.12 12.04 -4.19
C SER A 325 -28.41 11.22 -4.16
N ARG A 326 -28.82 10.72 -2.99
CA ARG A 326 -30.10 10.05 -2.71
C ARG A 326 -30.95 10.91 -1.79
#